data_2d1aab54dee00ed6f6ff1b31ffdef223
#
_entry.id   2d1aab54dee00ed6f6ff1b31ffdef223
#
_cell.length_a   1.000
_cell.length_b   1.000
_cell.length_c   1.000
_cell.angle_alpha   90.00
_cell.angle_beta   90.00
_cell.angle_gamma   90.00
#
_symmetry.space_group_name_H-M   'P 1'
#
loop_
_entity.id
_entity.type
_entity.pdbx_description
1 polymer ?
#
loop_
_entity_poly.entity_id
_entity_poly.type
_entity_poly.pdbx_seq_one_letter_code
_entity_poly.pdbx_strand_id
1 'polypeptide(L)'
;SGGHAIGKILAKRTGYEFYDKERFITIAKERGFEGEVEEYLEEQPMNSLLYSIAMNYSRPKKKPFPFELVEELAAEKPCIIIGRCAGYLTREQDNAFSVFIHADMDKRIAAVMARDHINSRLKAKRKIEEIDEKRSTFRKEFTGEEWGQSKYYNLSIDTTHLSYQQAADLILYYKKLAEEAQK
;
A
#
# COMPACT_ATOMS: atom_id res chain seq x y z
N SER A 1 -12.64 -2.35 -0.74
CA SER A 1 -12.40 -1.24 0.22
C SER A 1 -12.10 0.11 -0.44
N GLY A 2 -11.58 0.13 -1.67
CA GLY A 2 -11.44 1.38 -2.43
C GLY A 2 -10.14 2.17 -2.17
N GLY A 3 -9.15 1.63 -1.48
CA GLY A 3 -7.93 2.36 -1.14
C GLY A 3 -7.24 3.05 -2.33
N HIS A 4 -7.13 2.36 -3.49
CA HIS A 4 -6.57 2.95 -4.70
C HIS A 4 -7.40 4.13 -5.24
N ALA A 5 -8.74 4.00 -5.27
CA ALA A 5 -9.61 5.08 -5.73
C ALA A 5 -9.57 6.30 -4.79
N ILE A 6 -9.55 6.04 -3.47
CA ILE A 6 -9.39 7.09 -2.44
C ILE A 6 -8.05 7.79 -2.61
N GLY A 7 -6.96 7.04 -2.82
CA GLY A 7 -5.64 7.61 -3.07
C GLY A 7 -5.61 8.53 -4.29
N LYS A 8 -6.27 8.16 -5.40
CA LYS A 8 -6.41 9.04 -6.58
C LYS A 8 -7.19 10.32 -6.28
N ILE A 9 -8.25 10.24 -5.46
CA ILE A 9 -9.00 11.42 -5.03
C ILE A 9 -8.12 12.34 -4.20
N LEU A 10 -7.36 11.78 -3.26
CA LEU A 10 -6.43 12.54 -2.42
C LEU A 10 -5.36 13.22 -3.26
N ALA A 11 -4.72 12.50 -4.20
CA ALA A 11 -3.71 13.06 -5.08
C ALA A 11 -4.24 14.23 -5.90
N LYS A 12 -5.45 14.10 -6.47
CA LYS A 12 -6.11 15.18 -7.21
C LYS A 12 -6.39 16.41 -6.34
N ARG A 13 -6.78 16.21 -5.07
CA ARG A 13 -7.13 17.30 -4.15
C ARG A 13 -5.92 18.03 -3.58
N THR A 14 -4.83 17.31 -3.36
CA THR A 14 -3.62 17.85 -2.73
C THR A 14 -2.56 18.30 -3.71
N GLY A 15 -2.62 17.82 -4.95
CA GLY A 15 -1.54 17.98 -5.93
C GLY A 15 -0.32 17.09 -5.64
N TYR A 16 -0.43 16.13 -4.72
CA TYR A 16 0.65 15.22 -4.36
C TYR A 16 0.89 14.19 -5.46
N GLU A 17 2.13 13.75 -5.60
CA GLU A 17 2.49 12.64 -6.48
C GLU A 17 1.76 11.37 -6.07
N PHE A 18 1.41 10.53 -7.05
CA PHE A 18 0.65 9.31 -6.80
C PHE A 18 1.44 8.10 -7.28
N TYR A 19 1.79 7.24 -6.34
CA TYR A 19 2.57 6.04 -6.59
C TYR A 19 1.73 4.78 -6.34
N ASP A 20 1.23 4.20 -7.41
CA ASP A 20 0.61 2.88 -7.45
C ASP A 20 1.55 1.85 -8.12
N LYS A 21 1.09 0.61 -8.26
CA LYS A 21 1.85 -0.47 -8.89
C LYS A 21 2.39 -0.08 -10.27
N GLU A 22 1.57 0.53 -11.11
CA GLU A 22 1.92 0.88 -12.50
C GLU A 22 3.01 1.95 -12.52
N ARG A 23 2.89 2.95 -11.65
CA ARG A 23 3.90 4.01 -11.55
C ARG A 23 5.24 3.49 -11.02
N PHE A 24 5.22 2.58 -10.04
CA PHE A 24 6.44 1.92 -9.56
C PHE A 24 7.14 1.11 -10.68
N ILE A 25 6.37 0.35 -11.48
CA ILE A 25 6.92 -0.40 -12.63
C ILE A 25 7.61 0.56 -13.60
N THR A 26 6.95 1.66 -13.95
CA THR A 26 7.50 2.66 -14.87
C THR A 26 8.83 3.22 -14.35
N ILE A 27 8.90 3.62 -13.08
CA ILE A 27 10.12 4.18 -12.48
C ILE A 27 11.24 3.12 -12.42
N ALA A 28 10.89 1.88 -12.06
CA ALA A 28 11.86 0.80 -12.03
C ALA A 28 12.47 0.52 -13.42
N LYS A 29 11.65 0.54 -14.46
CA LYS A 29 12.10 0.42 -15.86
C LYS A 29 13.04 1.55 -16.26
N GLU A 30 12.66 2.79 -15.99
CA GLU A 30 13.48 3.97 -16.25
C GLU A 30 14.84 3.91 -15.55
N ARG A 31 14.92 3.22 -14.41
CA ARG A 31 16.17 3.05 -13.62
C ARG A 31 16.92 1.74 -13.92
N GLY A 32 16.41 0.87 -14.80
CA GLY A 32 17.05 -0.40 -15.19
C GLY A 32 16.89 -1.55 -14.20
N PHE A 33 15.89 -1.52 -13.31
CA PHE A 33 15.64 -2.52 -12.25
C PHE A 33 14.35 -3.32 -12.45
N GLU A 34 13.94 -3.60 -13.69
CA GLU A 34 12.68 -4.29 -14.00
C GLU A 34 12.49 -5.62 -13.24
N GLY A 35 13.50 -6.48 -13.24
CA GLY A 35 13.38 -7.84 -12.67
C GLY A 35 13.28 -7.87 -11.14
N GLU A 36 13.98 -6.98 -10.43
CA GLU A 36 14.01 -6.96 -8.97
C GLU A 36 12.73 -6.40 -8.35
N VAL A 37 11.98 -5.60 -9.11
CA VAL A 37 10.79 -4.91 -8.65
C VAL A 37 9.51 -5.70 -8.91
N GLU A 38 9.51 -6.61 -9.89
CA GLU A 38 8.30 -7.32 -10.31
C GLU A 38 7.74 -8.23 -9.21
N GLU A 39 8.58 -9.04 -8.55
CA GLU A 39 8.17 -9.91 -7.43
C GLU A 39 7.61 -9.10 -6.25
N TYR A 40 8.26 -7.99 -5.91
CA TYR A 40 7.80 -7.07 -4.89
C TYR A 40 6.45 -6.42 -5.24
N LEU A 41 6.29 -6.03 -6.51
CA LEU A 41 5.07 -5.39 -6.99
C LEU A 41 3.90 -6.36 -7.16
N GLU A 42 4.16 -7.65 -7.32
CA GLU A 42 3.14 -8.70 -7.33
C GLU A 42 2.65 -9.07 -5.93
N GLU A 43 3.28 -8.53 -4.86
CA GLU A 43 3.02 -8.95 -3.46
C GLU A 43 3.12 -10.49 -3.33
N GLN A 44 4.00 -11.09 -4.12
CA GLN A 44 4.25 -12.53 -4.05
C GLN A 44 5.11 -12.85 -2.83
N PRO A 45 4.89 -14.00 -2.17
CA PRO A 45 5.84 -14.50 -1.19
C PRO A 45 7.20 -14.58 -1.89
N MET A 46 8.19 -13.86 -1.38
CA MET A 46 9.54 -13.97 -1.94
C MET A 46 9.99 -15.40 -1.81
N ASN A 47 10.57 -15.94 -2.88
CA ASN A 47 11.21 -17.24 -2.83
C ASN A 47 12.18 -17.23 -1.63
N SER A 48 11.84 -17.95 -0.58
CA SER A 48 12.51 -17.89 0.73
C SER A 48 14.04 -18.08 0.62
N LEU A 49 14.49 -18.70 -0.47
CA LEU A 49 15.89 -18.91 -0.78
C LEU A 49 16.58 -17.60 -1.22
N LEU A 50 15.99 -16.81 -2.10
CA LEU A 50 16.56 -15.53 -2.54
C LEU A 50 16.53 -14.48 -1.41
N TYR A 51 15.47 -14.47 -0.61
CA TYR A 51 15.38 -13.60 0.56
C TYR A 51 16.37 -14.02 1.65
N SER A 52 16.51 -15.33 1.92
CA SER A 52 17.49 -15.82 2.88
C SER A 52 18.93 -15.61 2.38
N ILE A 53 19.16 -15.68 1.08
CA ILE A 53 20.45 -15.35 0.46
C ILE A 53 20.71 -13.83 0.59
N ALA A 54 19.74 -12.97 0.30
CA ALA A 54 19.87 -11.53 0.44
C ALA A 54 20.05 -11.09 1.91
N MET A 55 19.43 -11.79 2.86
CA MET A 55 19.53 -11.51 4.30
C MET A 55 20.69 -12.24 5.01
N ASN A 56 21.13 -13.41 4.50
CA ASN A 56 22.18 -14.23 5.13
C ASN A 56 23.59 -14.02 4.57
N TYR A 57 23.76 -13.31 3.45
CA TYR A 57 25.08 -12.90 3.03
C TYR A 57 25.53 -11.70 3.89
N SER A 58 26.21 -12.04 4.95
CA SER A 58 27.04 -11.29 5.88
C SER A 58 27.48 -9.88 5.45
N ARG A 59 26.55 -8.97 5.23
CA ARG A 59 26.74 -7.52 5.37
C ARG A 59 25.38 -6.83 5.45
N PRO A 60 25.00 -6.24 6.58
CA PRO A 60 23.75 -5.45 6.70
C PRO A 60 23.96 -4.07 6.08
N LYS A 61 23.96 -3.92 4.76
CA LYS A 61 24.24 -2.61 4.17
C LYS A 61 23.45 -2.19 2.94
N LYS A 62 22.59 -3.03 2.36
CA LYS A 62 21.64 -2.50 1.37
C LYS A 62 20.28 -3.14 1.59
N LYS A 63 19.29 -2.31 1.86
CA LYS A 63 17.89 -2.71 1.76
C LYS A 63 17.64 -3.18 0.31
N PRO A 64 16.71 -4.12 0.08
CA PRO A 64 16.31 -4.46 -1.28
C PRO A 64 15.91 -3.20 -2.05
N PHE A 65 16.32 -3.09 -3.31
CA PHE A 65 16.07 -1.91 -4.15
C PHE A 65 14.62 -1.41 -4.10
N PRO A 66 13.57 -2.27 -4.11
CA PRO A 66 12.20 -1.79 -4.01
C PRO A 66 11.89 -0.99 -2.74
N PHE A 67 12.56 -1.30 -1.63
CA PHE A 67 12.40 -0.56 -0.37
C PHE A 67 13.12 0.78 -0.40
N GLU A 68 14.35 0.78 -0.93
CA GLU A 68 15.10 2.01 -1.15
C GLU A 68 14.30 2.97 -2.05
N LEU A 69 13.70 2.46 -3.12
CA LEU A 69 12.86 3.25 -4.02
C LEU A 69 11.66 3.87 -3.31
N VAL A 70 10.96 3.13 -2.45
CA VAL A 70 9.83 3.67 -1.67
C VAL A 70 10.28 4.81 -0.76
N GLU A 71 11.40 4.62 -0.05
CA GLU A 71 11.95 5.63 0.86
C GLU A 71 12.43 6.88 0.11
N GLU A 72 13.10 6.71 -1.02
CA GLU A 72 13.52 7.82 -1.89
C GLU A 72 12.33 8.63 -2.40
N LEU A 73 11.34 7.97 -2.99
CA LEU A 73 10.15 8.64 -3.52
C LEU A 73 9.37 9.36 -2.42
N ALA A 74 9.30 8.79 -1.21
CA ALA A 74 8.66 9.43 -0.07
C ALA A 74 9.42 10.68 0.42
N ALA A 75 10.75 10.72 0.24
CA ALA A 75 11.59 11.84 0.64
C ALA A 75 11.67 12.96 -0.41
N GLU A 76 11.51 12.64 -1.70
CA GLU A 76 11.66 13.61 -2.78
C GLU A 76 10.55 14.68 -2.80
N LYS A 77 9.29 14.25 -2.66
CA LYS A 77 8.12 15.13 -2.80
C LYS A 77 6.95 14.64 -1.95
N PRO A 78 6.03 15.54 -1.57
CA PRO A 78 4.76 15.11 -1.01
C PRO A 78 4.05 14.13 -1.92
N CYS A 79 3.74 12.94 -1.40
CA CYS A 79 3.23 11.85 -2.21
C CYS A 79 2.21 10.97 -1.47
N ILE A 80 1.49 10.18 -2.23
CA ILE A 80 0.56 9.15 -1.78
C ILE A 80 1.01 7.83 -2.37
N ILE A 81 1.37 6.88 -1.51
CA ILE A 81 1.86 5.57 -1.92
C ILE A 81 0.81 4.51 -1.58
N ILE A 82 0.47 3.66 -2.53
CA ILE A 82 -0.53 2.62 -2.37
C ILE A 82 0.12 1.26 -2.09
N GLY A 83 -0.04 0.80 -0.83
CA GLY A 83 0.44 -0.52 -0.41
C GLY A 83 1.96 -0.60 -0.24
N ARG A 84 2.57 -1.73 -0.65
CA ARG A 84 4.04 -1.93 -0.71
C ARG A 84 4.75 -1.77 0.63
N CYS A 85 4.06 -2.06 1.71
CA CYS A 85 4.59 -1.82 3.06
C CYS A 85 5.11 -0.39 3.30
N ALA A 86 4.70 0.58 2.45
CA ALA A 86 5.21 1.95 2.52
C ALA A 86 5.06 2.57 3.91
N GLY A 87 3.91 2.41 4.56
CA GLY A 87 3.69 2.91 5.91
C GLY A 87 4.61 2.28 6.98
N TYR A 88 5.18 1.10 6.71
CA TYR A 88 6.24 0.51 7.56
C TYR A 88 7.60 1.14 7.28
N LEU A 89 7.92 1.33 6.00
CA LEU A 89 9.20 1.88 5.56
C LEU A 89 9.37 3.36 5.93
N THR A 90 8.26 4.10 5.96
CA THR A 90 8.27 5.56 6.26
C THR A 90 7.85 5.92 7.68
N ARG A 91 7.70 4.94 8.56
CA ARG A 91 7.17 5.17 9.93
C ARG A 91 8.04 6.05 10.83
N GLU A 92 9.33 6.15 10.52
CA GLU A 92 10.27 7.00 11.24
C GLU A 92 10.33 8.44 10.67
N GLN A 93 9.54 8.73 9.62
CA GLN A 93 9.46 10.08 9.05
C GLN A 93 8.33 10.86 9.72
N ASP A 94 8.64 11.96 10.34
CA ASP A 94 7.68 12.79 11.11
C ASP A 94 6.50 13.30 10.28
N ASN A 95 6.71 13.49 8.97
CA ASN A 95 5.70 13.98 8.02
C ASN A 95 4.95 12.87 7.28
N ALA A 96 5.16 11.61 7.64
CA ALA A 96 4.46 10.47 7.05
C ALA A 96 3.40 9.92 7.99
N PHE A 97 2.27 9.48 7.43
CA PHE A 97 1.28 8.70 8.17
C PHE A 97 0.66 7.62 7.30
N SER A 98 0.30 6.54 7.93
CA SER A 98 -0.26 5.36 7.27
C SER A 98 -1.75 5.22 7.53
N VAL A 99 -2.49 4.86 6.47
CA VAL A 99 -3.94 4.67 6.52
C VAL A 99 -4.30 3.27 6.05
N PHE A 100 -5.08 2.55 6.84
CA PHE A 100 -5.66 1.28 6.44
C PHE A 100 -7.12 1.47 6.04
N ILE A 101 -7.47 1.04 4.82
CA ILE A 101 -8.82 1.12 4.28
C ILE A 101 -9.41 -0.28 4.20
N HIS A 102 -10.49 -0.52 4.90
CA HIS A 102 -11.24 -1.78 4.85
C HIS A 102 -12.72 -1.56 4.55
N ALA A 103 -13.45 -2.62 4.31
CA ALA A 103 -14.90 -2.63 4.13
C ALA A 103 -15.42 -4.06 4.26
N ASP A 104 -16.70 -4.19 4.50
CA ASP A 104 -17.41 -5.47 4.49
C ASP A 104 -17.23 -6.22 3.17
N MET A 105 -17.25 -7.56 3.24
CA MET A 105 -17.04 -8.42 2.10
C MET A 105 -18.07 -8.16 0.99
N ASP A 106 -19.31 -7.88 1.33
CA ASP A 106 -20.38 -7.62 0.38
C ASP A 106 -20.13 -6.37 -0.45
N LYS A 107 -19.73 -5.27 0.18
CA LYS A 107 -19.33 -4.05 -0.54
C LYS A 107 -18.10 -4.27 -1.40
N ARG A 108 -17.13 -5.02 -0.91
CA ARG A 108 -15.91 -5.35 -1.65
C ARG A 108 -16.23 -6.20 -2.89
N ILE A 109 -17.11 -7.21 -2.75
CA ILE A 109 -17.56 -8.04 -3.87
C ILE A 109 -18.24 -7.18 -4.93
N ALA A 110 -19.20 -6.33 -4.54
CA ALA A 110 -19.89 -5.44 -5.47
C ALA A 110 -18.91 -4.54 -6.24
N ALA A 111 -17.94 -3.95 -5.53
CA ALA A 111 -16.92 -3.10 -6.15
C ALA A 111 -16.00 -3.86 -7.12
N VAL A 112 -15.60 -5.09 -6.79
CA VAL A 112 -14.75 -5.92 -7.66
C VAL A 112 -15.54 -6.41 -8.87
N MET A 113 -16.79 -6.82 -8.70
CA MET A 113 -17.66 -7.21 -9.82
C MET A 113 -17.82 -6.08 -10.83
N ALA A 114 -18.06 -4.85 -10.35
CA ALA A 114 -18.23 -3.68 -11.21
C ALA A 114 -16.94 -3.29 -11.93
N ARG A 115 -15.80 -3.25 -11.20
CA ARG A 115 -14.50 -2.83 -11.74
C ARG A 115 -13.93 -3.82 -12.76
N ASP A 116 -14.03 -5.13 -12.46
CA ASP A 116 -13.35 -6.19 -13.22
C ASP A 116 -14.32 -6.89 -14.18
N HIS A 117 -15.56 -6.39 -14.33
CA HIS A 117 -16.63 -6.97 -15.16
C HIS A 117 -16.90 -8.45 -14.85
N ILE A 118 -16.84 -8.84 -13.58
CA ILE A 118 -17.08 -10.21 -13.12
C ILE A 118 -18.57 -10.38 -12.82
N ASN A 119 -19.22 -11.31 -13.51
CA ASN A 119 -20.65 -11.60 -13.33
C ASN A 119 -20.95 -12.63 -12.22
N SER A 120 -19.94 -13.16 -11.54
CA SER A 120 -20.09 -14.17 -10.50
C SER A 120 -19.62 -13.65 -9.15
N ARG A 121 -20.54 -13.55 -8.20
CA ARG A 121 -20.26 -13.18 -6.81
C ARG A 121 -19.21 -14.10 -6.16
N LEU A 122 -19.29 -15.42 -6.43
CA LEU A 122 -18.32 -16.38 -5.90
C LEU A 122 -16.91 -16.18 -6.47
N LYS A 123 -16.81 -15.91 -7.78
CA LYS A 123 -15.51 -15.60 -8.41
C LYS A 123 -14.91 -14.30 -7.85
N ALA A 124 -15.74 -13.28 -7.67
CA ALA A 124 -15.28 -12.01 -7.09
C ALA A 124 -14.79 -12.19 -5.63
N LYS A 125 -15.54 -12.98 -4.83
CA LYS A 125 -15.14 -13.31 -3.45
C LYS A 125 -13.78 -14.02 -3.40
N ARG A 126 -13.62 -15.10 -4.18
CA ARG A 126 -12.33 -15.84 -4.25
C ARG A 126 -11.16 -14.92 -4.64
N LYS A 127 -11.35 -14.08 -5.64
CA LYS A 127 -10.33 -13.10 -6.07
C LYS A 127 -9.95 -12.14 -4.93
N ILE A 128 -10.92 -11.71 -4.12
CA ILE A 128 -10.65 -10.85 -2.96
C ILE A 128 -9.85 -11.60 -1.90
N GLU A 129 -10.26 -12.84 -1.57
CA GLU A 129 -9.59 -13.67 -0.58
C GLU A 129 -8.14 -13.97 -0.97
N GLU A 130 -7.89 -14.32 -2.22
CA GLU A 130 -6.54 -14.54 -2.76
C GLU A 130 -5.64 -13.29 -2.67
N ILE A 131 -6.19 -12.11 -2.97
CA ILE A 131 -5.46 -10.86 -2.87
C ILE A 131 -5.17 -10.49 -1.41
N ASP A 132 -6.13 -10.70 -0.52
CA ASP A 132 -5.96 -10.43 0.91
C ASP A 132 -4.92 -11.37 1.55
N GLU A 133 -4.94 -12.65 1.18
CA GLU A 133 -3.95 -13.64 1.60
C GLU A 133 -2.53 -13.24 1.16
N LYS A 134 -2.36 -12.89 -0.12
CA LYS A 134 -1.07 -12.40 -0.64
C LYS A 134 -0.57 -11.20 0.15
N ARG A 135 -1.42 -10.20 0.40
CA ARG A 135 -1.06 -9.01 1.17
C ARG A 135 -0.72 -9.31 2.62
N SER A 136 -1.48 -10.21 3.24
CA SER A 136 -1.23 -10.65 4.61
C SER A 136 0.12 -11.36 4.73
N THR A 137 0.37 -12.32 3.86
CA THR A 137 1.64 -13.06 3.80
C THR A 137 2.82 -12.12 3.53
N PHE A 138 2.70 -11.29 2.51
CA PHE A 138 3.72 -10.30 2.16
C PHE A 138 4.04 -9.37 3.33
N ARG A 139 3.01 -8.80 3.99
CA ARG A 139 3.21 -7.93 5.15
C ARG A 139 3.93 -8.66 6.28
N LYS A 140 3.49 -9.88 6.58
CA LYS A 140 4.06 -10.68 7.66
C LYS A 140 5.52 -11.03 7.40
N GLU A 141 5.85 -11.45 6.20
CA GLU A 141 7.22 -11.82 5.83
C GLU A 141 8.17 -10.62 5.86
N PHE A 142 7.74 -9.47 5.33
CA PHE A 142 8.60 -8.28 5.21
C PHE A 142 8.72 -7.46 6.50
N THR A 143 7.69 -7.46 7.34
CA THR A 143 7.65 -6.54 8.48
C THR A 143 7.53 -7.25 9.83
N GLY A 144 7.20 -8.54 9.83
CA GLY A 144 6.82 -9.28 11.03
C GLY A 144 5.43 -8.91 11.58
N GLU A 145 4.73 -7.96 10.94
CA GLU A 145 3.46 -7.41 11.42
C GLU A 145 2.27 -8.06 10.74
N GLU A 146 1.18 -8.24 11.49
CA GLU A 146 -0.08 -8.73 10.94
C GLU A 146 -0.76 -7.65 10.10
N TRP A 147 -1.17 -8.00 8.88
CA TRP A 147 -1.87 -7.10 7.98
C TRP A 147 -3.26 -6.71 8.52
N GLY A 148 -3.61 -5.44 8.45
CA GLY A 148 -4.93 -4.93 8.84
C GLY A 148 -5.13 -4.71 10.34
N GLN A 149 -4.15 -4.99 11.19
CA GLN A 149 -4.25 -4.64 12.61
C GLN A 149 -4.07 -3.14 12.81
N SER A 150 -5.08 -2.48 13.38
CA SER A 150 -5.13 -1.02 13.55
C SER A 150 -3.92 -0.41 14.25
N LYS A 151 -3.28 -1.13 15.18
CA LYS A 151 -2.10 -0.65 15.91
C LYS A 151 -0.87 -0.35 15.04
N TYR A 152 -0.85 -0.85 13.79
CA TYR A 152 0.24 -0.62 12.84
C TYR A 152 -0.05 0.52 11.85
N TYR A 153 -1.17 1.21 12.02
CA TYR A 153 -1.58 2.31 11.16
C TYR A 153 -1.99 3.52 12.01
N ASN A 154 -1.70 4.72 11.52
CA ASN A 154 -2.12 5.93 12.21
C ASN A 154 -3.64 6.14 12.13
N LEU A 155 -4.28 5.66 11.06
CA LEU A 155 -5.71 5.74 10.86
C LEU A 155 -6.23 4.46 10.19
N SER A 156 -7.34 3.92 10.70
CA SER A 156 -8.05 2.79 10.07
C SER A 156 -9.47 3.21 9.77
N ILE A 157 -9.92 3.07 8.51
CA ILE A 157 -11.23 3.54 8.05
C ILE A 157 -12.03 2.38 7.48
N ASP A 158 -13.20 2.15 8.06
CA ASP A 158 -14.23 1.31 7.45
C ASP A 158 -15.02 2.13 6.43
N THR A 159 -14.94 1.71 5.16
CA THR A 159 -15.64 2.35 4.05
C THR A 159 -16.94 1.64 3.68
N THR A 160 -17.46 0.73 4.51
CA THR A 160 -18.69 -0.02 4.22
C THR A 160 -19.85 0.91 3.91
N HIS A 161 -20.03 1.96 4.70
CA HIS A 161 -21.11 2.94 4.55
C HIS A 161 -20.63 4.33 4.08
N LEU A 162 -19.35 4.47 3.76
CA LEU A 162 -18.81 5.73 3.27
C LEU A 162 -18.59 5.72 1.75
N SER A 163 -18.81 6.86 1.13
CA SER A 163 -18.28 7.11 -0.22
C SER A 163 -16.77 7.31 -0.17
N TYR A 164 -16.10 7.14 -1.31
CA TYR A 164 -14.66 7.37 -1.39
C TYR A 164 -14.28 8.83 -1.16
N GLN A 165 -15.17 9.78 -1.49
CA GLN A 165 -15.02 11.19 -1.17
C GLN A 165 -15.04 11.45 0.33
N GLN A 166 -16.01 10.88 1.05
CA GLN A 166 -16.09 11.01 2.51
C GLN A 166 -14.88 10.39 3.21
N ALA A 167 -14.40 9.24 2.73
CA ALA A 167 -13.18 8.63 3.25
C ALA A 167 -11.95 9.53 3.00
N ALA A 168 -11.86 10.17 1.83
CA ALA A 168 -10.81 11.14 1.54
C ALA A 168 -10.91 12.39 2.44
N ASP A 169 -12.13 12.88 2.74
CA ASP A 169 -12.36 13.99 3.68
C ASP A 169 -11.83 13.66 5.08
N LEU A 170 -12.11 12.45 5.58
CA LEU A 170 -11.61 11.99 6.87
C LEU A 170 -10.08 11.93 6.91
N ILE A 171 -9.45 11.46 5.84
CA ILE A 171 -7.98 11.38 5.74
C ILE A 171 -7.37 12.79 5.74
N LEU A 172 -7.94 13.72 4.97
CA LEU A 172 -7.46 15.11 4.93
C LEU A 172 -7.67 15.82 6.27
N TYR A 173 -8.78 15.54 6.96
CA TYR A 173 -9.02 16.08 8.29
C TYR A 173 -8.02 15.53 9.31
N TYR A 174 -7.76 14.22 9.30
CA TYR A 174 -6.72 13.62 10.15
C TYR A 174 -5.35 14.26 9.89
N LYS A 175 -4.97 14.39 8.60
CA LYS A 175 -3.72 15.04 8.20
C LYS A 175 -3.59 16.43 8.82
N LYS A 176 -4.63 17.25 8.71
CA LYS A 176 -4.65 18.61 9.27
C LYS A 176 -4.41 18.60 10.79
N LEU A 177 -5.12 17.72 11.52
CA LEU A 177 -4.97 17.61 12.98
C LEU A 177 -3.57 17.13 13.38
N ALA A 178 -3.00 16.19 12.65
CA ALA A 178 -1.64 15.69 12.90
C ALA A 178 -0.58 16.78 12.67
N GLU A 179 -0.72 17.60 11.64
CA GLU A 179 0.17 18.74 11.37
C GLU A 179 0.03 19.88 12.41
N GLU A 180 -1.18 20.09 12.95
CA GLU A 180 -1.41 21.06 14.03
C GLU A 180 -0.80 20.61 15.35
N ALA A 181 -0.79 19.30 15.63
CA ALA A 181 -0.22 18.75 16.85
C ALA A 181 1.31 18.73 16.90
N GLN A 182 1.99 18.89 15.75
CA GLN A 182 3.44 18.94 15.63
C GLN A 182 4.02 20.37 15.73
N LYS A 183 3.18 21.37 15.80
CA LYS A 183 3.55 22.80 15.97
C LYS A 183 3.64 23.20 17.42
#